data_ec24e56d122134ab18821165fd27f0d5
#
_entry.id   ec24e56d122134ab18821165fd27f0d5
#
_cell.length_a   1.000
_cell.length_b   1.000
_cell.length_c   1.000
_cell.angle_alpha   90.00
_cell.angle_beta   90.00
_cell.angle_gamma   90.00
#
_symmetry.space_group_name_H-M   'P 1'
#
loop_
_entity.id
_entity.type
_entity.pdbx_description
1 polymer ?
#
loop_
_entity_poly.entity_id
_entity_poly.type
_entity_poly.pdbx_seq_one_letter_code
_entity_poly.pdbx_strand_id
1 'polypeptide(L)'
;KVAKPQITPVSVNRDSMSNFLTSILAREAEDIQPRFIDFSTDLKTDMINSLPLIYKQNQENERFQLDYVLDLGTDNDKRLKLAVDYLKYLGTDKISASEKLEEFYKLGCDLKVSTDSKSTKISLTGLSSNLDSSVKLLEHILANAIEDEDALSSLKLNYKKQKKDAKLNKQTILFTAMTNFARYGSSSSFTNSLSDEELEAITSKELIDLIHNLTLNEHRVLFYGPDNISNVKNLIA
;
A
#
# COMPACT_ATOMS: atom_id res chain seq x y z
N LYS A 1 -8.43 -38.73 12.95
CA LYS A 1 -7.79 -38.46 11.63
C LYS A 1 -8.85 -38.67 10.56
N VAL A 2 -9.24 -37.63 9.84
CA VAL A 2 -10.14 -37.73 8.69
C VAL A 2 -9.30 -38.24 7.52
N ALA A 3 -9.74 -39.36 6.90
CA ALA A 3 -9.07 -39.89 5.72
C ALA A 3 -9.18 -38.87 4.58
N LYS A 4 -8.06 -38.55 3.93
CA LYS A 4 -8.08 -37.71 2.73
C LYS A 4 -8.80 -38.48 1.59
N PRO A 5 -9.78 -37.87 0.91
CA PRO A 5 -10.40 -38.47 -0.24
C PRO A 5 -9.36 -38.74 -1.33
N GLN A 6 -9.48 -39.85 -2.02
CA GLN A 6 -8.67 -40.14 -3.20
C GLN A 6 -9.11 -39.19 -4.32
N ILE A 7 -8.18 -38.36 -4.80
CA ILE A 7 -8.43 -37.52 -5.95
C ILE A 7 -8.03 -38.30 -7.20
N THR A 8 -9.00 -38.60 -8.03
CA THR A 8 -8.74 -39.21 -9.35
C THR A 8 -8.21 -38.13 -10.27
N PRO A 9 -6.99 -38.26 -10.80
CA PRO A 9 -6.45 -37.27 -11.74
C PRO A 9 -7.36 -37.22 -12.98
N VAL A 10 -7.84 -36.04 -13.32
CA VAL A 10 -8.54 -35.80 -14.60
C VAL A 10 -7.46 -35.57 -15.65
N SER A 11 -7.38 -36.49 -16.62
CA SER A 11 -6.52 -36.28 -17.79
C SER A 11 -7.16 -35.25 -18.71
N VAL A 12 -6.51 -34.11 -18.89
CA VAL A 12 -6.95 -33.07 -19.82
C VAL A 12 -6.27 -33.35 -21.16
N ASN A 13 -7.07 -33.71 -22.19
CA ASN A 13 -6.56 -33.78 -23.55
C ASN A 13 -6.41 -32.35 -24.10
N ARG A 14 -5.17 -31.87 -24.17
CA ARG A 14 -4.85 -30.52 -24.65
C ARG A 14 -5.03 -30.33 -26.17
N ASP A 15 -5.13 -31.42 -26.89
CA ASP A 15 -5.33 -31.43 -28.34
C ASP A 15 -6.82 -31.37 -28.75
N SER A 16 -7.73 -31.57 -27.78
CA SER A 16 -9.17 -31.45 -27.97
C SER A 16 -9.64 -30.07 -27.61
N MET A 17 -9.74 -29.20 -28.58
CA MET A 17 -10.22 -27.83 -28.42
C MET A 17 -11.64 -27.68 -28.99
N SER A 18 -12.44 -26.80 -28.36
CA SER A 18 -13.75 -26.43 -28.92
C SER A 18 -13.57 -25.62 -30.22
N ASN A 19 -14.57 -25.67 -31.10
CA ASN A 19 -14.58 -24.86 -32.33
C ASN A 19 -14.43 -23.34 -32.01
N PHE A 20 -14.98 -22.89 -30.90
CA PHE A 20 -14.84 -21.51 -30.44
C PHE A 20 -13.38 -21.18 -30.12
N LEU A 21 -12.68 -22.01 -29.34
CA LEU A 21 -11.27 -21.79 -29.01
C LEU A 21 -10.39 -21.85 -30.28
N THR A 22 -10.65 -22.81 -31.15
CA THR A 22 -9.94 -22.92 -32.44
C THR A 22 -10.14 -21.67 -33.29
N SER A 23 -11.34 -21.10 -33.34
CA SER A 23 -11.62 -19.86 -34.08
C SER A 23 -10.91 -18.65 -33.49
N ILE A 24 -10.74 -18.60 -32.16
CA ILE A 24 -9.98 -17.51 -31.49
C ILE A 24 -8.49 -17.64 -31.80
N LEU A 25 -7.93 -18.85 -31.67
CA LEU A 25 -6.51 -19.10 -31.92
C LEU A 25 -6.12 -18.92 -33.39
N ALA A 26 -7.05 -19.08 -34.32
CA ALA A 26 -6.87 -18.84 -35.75
C ALA A 26 -6.93 -17.34 -36.14
N ARG A 27 -7.31 -16.44 -35.22
CA ARG A 27 -7.32 -15.00 -35.53
C ARG A 27 -5.89 -14.48 -35.51
N GLU A 28 -5.52 -13.82 -36.58
CA GLU A 28 -4.32 -13.01 -36.59
C GLU A 28 -4.52 -11.81 -35.61
N ALA A 29 -3.64 -11.71 -34.63
CA ALA A 29 -3.61 -10.56 -33.74
C ALA A 29 -2.76 -9.46 -34.37
N GLU A 30 -3.24 -8.22 -34.31
CA GLU A 30 -2.42 -7.07 -34.70
C GLU A 30 -1.20 -6.97 -33.76
N ASP A 31 -0.06 -6.61 -34.33
CA ASP A 31 1.16 -6.39 -33.53
C ASP A 31 0.96 -5.26 -32.53
N ILE A 32 1.17 -5.55 -31.25
CA ILE A 32 1.12 -4.56 -30.21
C ILE A 32 2.32 -3.63 -30.37
N GLN A 33 2.04 -2.38 -30.69
CA GLN A 33 3.06 -1.32 -30.72
C GLN A 33 3.27 -0.79 -29.30
N PRO A 34 4.46 -0.95 -28.71
CA PRO A 34 4.73 -0.44 -27.36
C PRO A 34 4.67 1.09 -27.36
N ARG A 35 3.89 1.67 -26.47
CA ARG A 35 3.88 3.10 -26.21
C ARG A 35 4.74 3.40 -25.01
N PHE A 36 5.88 4.04 -25.24
CA PHE A 36 6.76 4.49 -24.16
C PHE A 36 6.25 5.81 -23.57
N ILE A 37 6.38 5.92 -22.24
CA ILE A 37 6.05 7.17 -21.52
C ILE A 37 7.22 8.15 -21.72
N ASP A 38 6.91 9.33 -22.23
CA ASP A 38 7.81 10.47 -22.23
C ASP A 38 7.47 11.36 -21.02
N PHE A 39 8.33 11.34 -20.01
CA PHE A 39 8.09 12.08 -18.76
C PHE A 39 8.01 13.60 -18.97
N SER A 40 8.59 14.13 -20.05
CA SER A 40 8.57 15.57 -20.34
C SER A 40 7.23 16.04 -20.93
N THR A 41 6.56 15.18 -21.68
CA THR A 41 5.32 15.51 -22.39
C THR A 41 4.08 14.85 -21.78
N ASP A 42 4.24 13.66 -21.23
CA ASP A 42 3.14 12.87 -20.67
C ASP A 42 2.77 13.24 -19.24
N LEU A 43 3.67 13.85 -18.48
CA LEU A 43 3.45 14.29 -17.11
C LEU A 43 3.49 15.82 -17.01
N LYS A 44 2.71 16.37 -16.08
CA LYS A 44 2.83 17.77 -15.66
C LYS A 44 3.41 17.81 -14.25
N THR A 45 4.38 18.67 -14.03
CA THR A 45 4.95 18.95 -12.71
C THR A 45 4.55 20.34 -12.26
N ASP A 46 4.14 20.48 -11.01
CA ASP A 46 3.75 21.75 -10.38
C ASP A 46 4.07 21.68 -8.88
N MET A 47 3.67 22.68 -8.15
CA MET A 47 3.82 22.75 -6.69
C MET A 47 2.45 22.98 -6.04
N ILE A 48 2.23 22.31 -4.90
CA ILE A 48 1.14 22.60 -3.97
C ILE A 48 1.81 23.16 -2.72
N ASN A 49 1.72 24.49 -2.51
CA ASN A 49 2.53 25.19 -1.53
C ASN A 49 4.03 24.88 -1.75
N SER A 50 4.69 24.16 -0.83
CA SER A 50 6.09 23.71 -0.95
C SER A 50 6.23 22.26 -1.44
N LEU A 51 5.14 21.54 -1.69
CA LEU A 51 5.15 20.12 -2.04
C LEU A 51 5.18 19.93 -3.55
N PRO A 52 6.10 19.11 -4.09
CA PRO A 52 6.09 18.76 -5.51
C PRO A 52 4.85 17.96 -5.88
N LEU A 53 4.16 18.37 -6.94
CA LEU A 53 3.06 17.65 -7.56
C LEU A 53 3.49 17.06 -8.90
N ILE A 54 3.30 15.77 -9.08
CA ILE A 54 3.39 15.07 -10.37
C ILE A 54 1.97 14.68 -10.77
N TYR A 55 1.53 15.22 -11.90
CA TYR A 55 0.14 15.10 -12.35
C TYR A 55 0.06 14.47 -13.74
N LYS A 56 -0.88 13.55 -13.91
CA LYS A 56 -1.32 13.01 -15.21
C LYS A 56 -2.85 12.96 -15.25
N GLN A 57 -3.43 13.56 -16.29
CA GLN A 57 -4.87 13.45 -16.50
C GLN A 57 -5.26 12.08 -17.03
N ASN A 58 -6.24 11.46 -16.38
CA ASN A 58 -6.91 10.25 -16.86
C ASN A 58 -8.01 10.66 -17.87
N GLN A 59 -7.88 10.21 -19.10
CA GLN A 59 -8.86 10.49 -20.18
C GLN A 59 -9.68 9.25 -20.54
N GLU A 60 -9.45 8.12 -19.85
CA GLU A 60 -10.04 6.83 -20.21
C GLU A 60 -11.26 6.47 -19.36
N ASN A 61 -11.26 6.90 -18.10
CA ASN A 61 -12.33 6.59 -17.16
C ASN A 61 -12.36 7.57 -15.98
N GLU A 62 -13.36 7.43 -15.10
CA GLU A 62 -13.61 8.31 -13.95
C GLU A 62 -12.85 7.89 -12.68
N ARG A 63 -11.81 7.08 -12.79
CA ARG A 63 -11.03 6.65 -11.61
C ARG A 63 -9.88 7.61 -11.36
N PHE A 64 -9.65 7.87 -10.07
CA PHE A 64 -8.44 8.58 -9.62
C PHE A 64 -7.53 7.68 -8.80
N GLN A 65 -6.27 8.06 -8.75
CA GLN A 65 -5.28 7.64 -7.79
C GLN A 65 -4.53 8.87 -7.28
N LEU A 66 -4.52 9.04 -5.97
CA LEU A 66 -3.75 10.07 -5.26
C LEU A 66 -2.77 9.37 -4.35
N ASP A 67 -1.49 9.66 -4.52
CA ASP A 67 -0.42 9.11 -3.69
C ASP A 67 0.36 10.23 -3.01
N TYR A 68 0.56 10.12 -1.69
CA TYR A 68 1.57 10.87 -0.96
C TYR A 68 2.79 9.96 -0.76
N VAL A 69 3.94 10.37 -1.25
CA VAL A 69 5.18 9.60 -1.20
C VAL A 69 6.21 10.34 -0.34
N LEU A 70 6.48 9.78 0.82
CA LEU A 70 7.45 10.29 1.78
C LEU A 70 8.78 9.56 1.60
N ASP A 71 9.90 10.27 1.55
CA ASP A 71 11.26 9.67 1.58
C ASP A 71 11.65 9.31 3.03
N LEU A 72 10.75 8.62 3.71
CA LEU A 72 10.85 8.19 5.10
C LEU A 72 10.42 6.72 5.20
N GLY A 73 11.35 5.82 5.44
CA GLY A 73 11.12 4.38 5.54
C GLY A 73 11.69 3.76 6.81
N THR A 74 11.69 2.44 6.89
CA THR A 74 12.17 1.72 8.08
C THR A 74 13.67 1.85 8.34
N ASP A 75 14.45 2.30 7.36
CA ASP A 75 15.86 2.65 7.57
C ASP A 75 16.02 3.97 8.36
N ASN A 76 15.01 4.86 8.33
CA ASN A 76 14.96 6.09 9.10
C ASN A 76 14.38 5.84 10.50
N ASP A 77 13.27 5.10 10.59
CA ASP A 77 12.64 4.70 11.85
C ASP A 77 12.01 3.31 11.73
N LYS A 78 12.56 2.35 12.46
CA LYS A 78 12.09 0.95 12.46
C LYS A 78 10.63 0.79 12.88
N ARG A 79 10.08 1.76 13.64
CA ARG A 79 8.70 1.75 14.15
C ARG A 79 7.68 2.05 13.07
N LEU A 80 8.08 2.68 11.94
CA LEU A 80 7.16 3.08 10.86
C LEU A 80 6.34 1.90 10.33
N LYS A 81 6.97 0.73 10.15
CA LYS A 81 6.24 -0.44 9.68
C LYS A 81 5.13 -0.84 10.65
N LEU A 82 5.40 -0.80 11.94
CA LEU A 82 4.43 -1.10 12.98
C LEU A 82 3.33 -0.02 13.03
N ALA A 83 3.70 1.28 12.95
CA ALA A 83 2.75 2.39 12.95
C ALA A 83 1.78 2.33 11.76
N VAL A 84 2.29 2.06 10.56
CA VAL A 84 1.48 1.90 9.34
C VAL A 84 0.53 0.69 9.44
N ASP A 85 1.00 -0.43 9.98
CA ASP A 85 0.15 -1.60 10.18
C ASP A 85 -0.88 -1.37 11.30
N TYR A 86 -0.51 -0.60 12.34
CA TYR A 86 -1.39 -0.25 13.44
C TYR A 86 -2.54 0.66 12.99
N LEU A 87 -2.28 1.62 12.10
CA LEU A 87 -3.30 2.52 11.53
C LEU A 87 -4.50 1.78 10.91
N LYS A 88 -4.32 0.56 10.44
CA LYS A 88 -5.40 -0.26 9.87
C LYS A 88 -6.48 -0.58 10.89
N TYR A 89 -6.10 -0.70 12.16
CA TYR A 89 -6.97 -1.11 13.28
C TYR A 89 -7.50 0.08 14.09
N LEU A 90 -7.05 1.29 13.79
CA LEU A 90 -7.44 2.48 14.53
C LEU A 90 -8.72 3.12 14.00
N GLY A 91 -9.50 3.64 14.92
CA GLY A 91 -10.56 4.62 14.68
C GLY A 91 -10.08 6.04 14.99
N THR A 92 -11.04 6.95 15.05
CA THR A 92 -10.88 8.33 15.52
C THR A 92 -11.87 8.59 16.67
N ASP A 93 -11.88 9.80 17.20
CA ASP A 93 -12.87 10.25 18.19
C ASP A 93 -14.32 10.19 17.66
N LYS A 94 -14.53 10.15 16.34
CA LYS A 94 -15.84 10.20 15.67
C LYS A 94 -16.28 8.88 15.06
N ILE A 95 -15.36 8.06 14.62
CA ILE A 95 -15.66 6.82 13.92
C ILE A 95 -14.73 5.69 14.41
N SER A 96 -15.30 4.51 14.60
CA SER A 96 -14.54 3.29 14.93
C SER A 96 -13.73 2.80 13.71
N ALA A 97 -12.81 1.85 13.93
CA ALA A 97 -12.06 1.21 12.85
C ALA A 97 -12.98 0.52 11.82
N SER A 98 -14.09 -0.07 12.25
CA SER A 98 -15.08 -0.70 11.36
C SER A 98 -15.85 0.34 10.55
N GLU A 99 -16.32 1.42 11.18
CA GLU A 99 -17.02 2.51 10.49
C GLU A 99 -16.09 3.21 9.48
N LYS A 100 -14.79 3.37 9.79
CA LYS A 100 -13.80 3.87 8.83
C LYS A 100 -13.80 3.06 7.52
N LEU A 101 -13.79 1.74 7.62
CA LEU A 101 -13.82 0.87 6.44
C LEU A 101 -15.14 0.99 5.69
N GLU A 102 -16.26 1.09 6.42
CA GLU A 102 -17.59 1.29 5.84
C GLU A 102 -17.71 2.63 5.11
N GLU A 103 -17.18 3.72 5.67
CA GLU A 103 -17.18 5.03 5.01
C GLU A 103 -16.37 5.03 3.70
N PHE A 104 -15.17 4.43 3.67
CA PHE A 104 -14.44 4.27 2.41
C PHE A 104 -15.19 3.40 1.41
N TYR A 105 -15.84 2.33 1.87
CA TYR A 105 -16.66 1.48 1.02
C TYR A 105 -17.85 2.25 0.41
N LYS A 106 -18.56 3.06 1.20
CA LYS A 106 -19.67 3.92 0.74
C LYS A 106 -19.21 4.93 -0.31
N LEU A 107 -17.99 5.45 -0.17
CA LEU A 107 -17.37 6.36 -1.13
C LEU A 107 -16.84 5.62 -2.38
N GLY A 108 -16.84 4.28 -2.39
CA GLY A 108 -16.22 3.51 -3.47
C GLY A 108 -14.72 3.78 -3.58
N CYS A 109 -14.07 4.04 -2.46
CA CYS A 109 -12.65 4.35 -2.36
C CYS A 109 -11.89 3.32 -1.54
N ASP A 110 -10.60 3.19 -1.82
CA ASP A 110 -9.68 2.32 -1.09
C ASP A 110 -8.48 3.13 -0.60
N LEU A 111 -8.18 3.02 0.70
CA LEU A 111 -7.02 3.61 1.35
C LEU A 111 -5.98 2.52 1.62
N LYS A 112 -4.79 2.71 1.10
CA LYS A 112 -3.64 1.85 1.37
C LYS A 112 -2.46 2.67 1.89
N VAL A 113 -1.98 2.33 3.07
CA VAL A 113 -0.73 2.88 3.60
C VAL A 113 0.30 1.74 3.66
N SER A 114 1.50 2.01 3.15
CA SER A 114 2.58 1.04 3.10
C SER A 114 3.93 1.73 3.32
N THR A 115 4.86 1.02 3.94
CA THR A 115 6.24 1.48 4.10
C THR A 115 7.22 0.38 3.71
N ASP A 116 8.31 0.77 3.11
CA ASP A 116 9.47 -0.08 2.83
C ASP A 116 10.71 0.45 3.57
N SER A 117 11.90 0.04 3.18
CA SER A 117 13.14 0.48 3.83
C SER A 117 13.41 1.97 3.67
N LYS A 118 12.98 2.60 2.57
CA LYS A 118 13.36 3.98 2.19
C LYS A 118 12.18 4.93 2.11
N SER A 119 10.96 4.43 1.94
CA SER A 119 9.80 5.26 1.67
C SER A 119 8.54 4.79 2.39
N THR A 120 7.65 5.73 2.65
CA THR A 120 6.26 5.47 3.07
C THR A 120 5.34 6.07 2.02
N LYS A 121 4.35 5.28 1.60
CA LYS A 121 3.37 5.67 0.60
C LYS A 121 1.97 5.58 1.18
N ILE A 122 1.22 6.67 1.07
CA ILE A 122 -0.21 6.74 1.35
C ILE A 122 -0.91 6.83 -0.01
N SER A 123 -1.77 5.87 -0.32
CA SER A 123 -2.42 5.73 -1.63
C SER A 123 -3.93 5.71 -1.44
N LEU A 124 -4.61 6.64 -2.10
CA LEU A 124 -6.07 6.73 -2.13
C LEU A 124 -6.52 6.52 -3.57
N THR A 125 -7.41 5.56 -3.80
CA THR A 125 -7.96 5.26 -5.13
C THR A 125 -9.47 5.20 -5.08
N GLY A 126 -10.14 5.65 -6.13
CA GLY A 126 -11.60 5.64 -6.16
C GLY A 126 -12.19 6.29 -7.39
N LEU A 127 -13.48 6.70 -7.28
CA LEU A 127 -14.18 7.47 -8.30
C LEU A 127 -13.98 8.96 -8.07
N SER A 128 -13.69 9.71 -9.12
CA SER A 128 -13.44 11.15 -9.09
C SER A 128 -14.58 11.95 -8.45
N SER A 129 -15.83 11.53 -8.65
CA SER A 129 -17.00 12.16 -8.00
C SER A 129 -16.90 12.21 -6.46
N ASN A 130 -16.11 11.33 -5.87
CA ASN A 130 -15.94 11.20 -4.42
C ASN A 130 -14.54 11.62 -3.94
N LEU A 131 -13.71 12.19 -4.81
CA LEU A 131 -12.33 12.59 -4.50
C LEU A 131 -12.28 13.52 -3.27
N ASP A 132 -13.05 14.61 -3.27
CA ASP A 132 -13.08 15.59 -2.18
C ASP A 132 -13.44 14.94 -0.83
N SER A 133 -14.53 14.16 -0.80
CA SER A 133 -14.97 13.47 0.42
C SER A 133 -13.94 12.45 0.92
N SER A 134 -13.28 11.75 0.00
CA SER A 134 -12.30 10.73 0.32
C SER A 134 -11.00 11.33 0.86
N VAL A 135 -10.55 12.47 0.31
CA VAL A 135 -9.39 13.22 0.83
C VAL A 135 -9.68 13.74 2.22
N LYS A 136 -10.84 14.36 2.45
CA LYS A 136 -11.24 14.84 3.78
C LYS A 136 -11.31 13.72 4.82
N LEU A 137 -11.82 12.54 4.43
CA LEU A 137 -11.83 11.37 5.31
C LEU A 137 -10.41 10.88 5.62
N LEU A 138 -9.53 10.82 4.62
CA LEU A 138 -8.13 10.47 4.81
C LEU A 138 -7.42 11.41 5.79
N GLU A 139 -7.55 12.72 5.57
CA GLU A 139 -6.93 13.75 6.42
C GLU A 139 -7.47 13.67 7.85
N HIS A 140 -8.79 13.48 7.99
CA HIS A 140 -9.40 13.29 9.30
C HIS A 140 -8.81 12.08 10.04
N ILE A 141 -8.64 10.95 9.36
CA ILE A 141 -8.06 9.72 9.95
C ILE A 141 -6.61 9.95 10.37
N LEU A 142 -5.79 10.55 9.49
CA LEU A 142 -4.37 10.78 9.78
C LEU A 142 -4.17 11.76 10.94
N ALA A 143 -5.03 12.77 11.05
CA ALA A 143 -4.91 13.80 12.09
C ALA A 143 -5.55 13.41 13.43
N ASN A 144 -6.52 12.50 13.43
CA ASN A 144 -7.36 12.22 14.61
C ASN A 144 -7.41 10.74 15.00
N ALA A 145 -6.48 9.91 14.50
CA ALA A 145 -6.37 8.52 14.96
C ALA A 145 -6.14 8.48 16.48
N ILE A 146 -6.85 7.59 17.16
CA ILE A 146 -6.76 7.42 18.61
C ILE A 146 -6.16 6.07 18.98
N GLU A 147 -5.59 6.00 20.18
CA GLU A 147 -4.93 4.82 20.71
C GLU A 147 -5.92 3.66 20.92
N ASP A 148 -5.45 2.44 20.62
CA ASP A 148 -6.14 1.17 20.90
C ASP A 148 -5.12 0.14 21.39
N GLU A 149 -5.02 -0.03 22.70
CA GLU A 149 -4.03 -0.91 23.35
C GLU A 149 -4.28 -2.39 23.03
N ASP A 150 -5.53 -2.81 22.84
CA ASP A 150 -5.86 -4.19 22.50
C ASP A 150 -5.42 -4.51 21.06
N ALA A 151 -5.64 -3.57 20.13
CA ALA A 151 -5.16 -3.68 18.77
C ALA A 151 -3.63 -3.72 18.71
N LEU A 152 -2.94 -2.86 19.48
CA LEU A 152 -1.47 -2.86 19.54
C LEU A 152 -0.94 -4.18 20.13
N SER A 153 -1.51 -4.66 21.21
CA SER A 153 -1.11 -5.93 21.85
C SER A 153 -1.26 -7.10 20.87
N SER A 154 -2.38 -7.19 20.17
CA SER A 154 -2.65 -8.18 19.14
C SER A 154 -1.66 -8.10 17.97
N LEU A 155 -1.33 -6.88 17.53
CA LEU A 155 -0.38 -6.64 16.46
C LEU A 155 1.04 -7.05 16.86
N LYS A 156 1.49 -6.74 18.06
CA LYS A 156 2.80 -7.19 18.62
C LYS A 156 2.91 -8.72 18.63
N LEU A 157 1.88 -9.42 19.08
CA LEU A 157 1.84 -10.88 19.06
C LEU A 157 1.95 -11.44 17.63
N ASN A 158 1.25 -10.84 16.67
CA ASN A 158 1.33 -11.22 15.27
C ASN A 158 2.73 -11.01 14.70
N TYR A 159 3.38 -9.90 15.01
CA TYR A 159 4.75 -9.62 14.58
C TYR A 159 5.75 -10.65 15.12
N LYS A 160 5.67 -10.99 16.40
CA LYS A 160 6.51 -12.05 17.00
C LYS A 160 6.29 -13.40 16.32
N LYS A 161 5.02 -13.74 16.06
CA LYS A 161 4.68 -14.97 15.33
C LYS A 161 5.27 -14.97 13.93
N GLN A 162 5.08 -13.90 13.15
CA GLN A 162 5.63 -13.76 11.80
C GLN A 162 7.15 -13.88 11.78
N LYS A 163 7.87 -13.25 12.73
CA LYS A 163 9.32 -13.39 12.87
C LYS A 163 9.74 -14.84 13.14
N LYS A 164 9.00 -15.55 13.98
CA LYS A 164 9.25 -16.96 14.26
C LYS A 164 9.02 -17.84 13.04
N ASP A 165 7.88 -17.62 12.35
CA ASP A 165 7.49 -18.38 11.16
C ASP A 165 8.46 -18.13 9.99
N ALA A 166 8.95 -16.90 9.82
CA ALA A 166 9.94 -16.55 8.81
C ALA A 166 11.26 -17.34 8.96
N LYS A 167 11.69 -17.60 10.20
CA LYS A 167 12.88 -18.41 10.49
C LYS A 167 12.72 -19.90 10.13
N LEU A 168 11.49 -20.36 9.97
CA LEU A 168 11.17 -21.75 9.58
C LEU A 168 10.86 -21.86 8.07
N ASN A 169 10.68 -20.75 7.38
CA ASN A 169 10.34 -20.74 5.95
C ASN A 169 11.61 -20.79 5.10
N LYS A 170 11.83 -21.93 4.43
CA LYS A 170 13.01 -22.17 3.60
C LYS A 170 13.16 -21.18 2.44
N GLN A 171 12.05 -20.73 1.83
CA GLN A 171 12.07 -19.73 0.75
C GLN A 171 12.49 -18.37 1.28
N THR A 172 11.94 -17.94 2.43
CA THR A 172 12.34 -16.70 3.08
C THR A 172 13.84 -16.72 3.45
N ILE A 173 14.33 -17.84 3.97
CA ILE A 173 15.75 -17.99 4.31
C ILE A 173 16.60 -17.87 3.03
N LEU A 174 16.28 -18.64 2.01
CA LEU A 174 17.10 -18.71 0.77
C LEU A 174 17.01 -17.41 -0.04
N PHE A 175 15.80 -16.98 -0.40
CA PHE A 175 15.63 -15.89 -1.37
C PHE A 175 15.64 -14.49 -0.73
N THR A 176 15.40 -14.38 0.58
CA THR A 176 15.41 -13.10 1.27
C THR A 176 16.63 -12.97 2.17
N ALA A 177 16.76 -13.79 3.19
CA ALA A 177 17.83 -13.64 4.19
C ALA A 177 19.22 -13.82 3.57
N MET A 178 19.48 -14.93 2.88
CA MET A 178 20.79 -15.21 2.27
C MET A 178 21.13 -14.21 1.16
N THR A 179 20.15 -13.81 0.33
CA THR A 179 20.39 -12.82 -0.72
C THR A 179 20.73 -11.45 -0.14
N ASN A 180 20.01 -11.02 0.90
CA ASN A 180 20.35 -9.77 1.59
C ASN A 180 21.71 -9.83 2.27
N PHE A 181 22.04 -10.94 2.91
CA PHE A 181 23.36 -11.13 3.51
C PHE A 181 24.48 -11.12 2.46
N ALA A 182 24.29 -11.79 1.32
CA ALA A 182 25.26 -11.81 0.23
C ALA A 182 25.51 -10.42 -0.38
N ARG A 183 24.47 -9.56 -0.44
CA ARG A 183 24.57 -8.20 -1.00
C ARG A 183 25.09 -7.17 -0.03
N TYR A 184 24.71 -7.24 1.24
CA TYR A 184 24.85 -6.15 2.21
C TYR A 184 25.54 -6.58 3.50
N GLY A 185 25.91 -7.87 3.64
CA GLY A 185 26.50 -8.41 4.87
C GLY A 185 25.51 -8.43 6.04
N SER A 186 26.02 -8.25 7.24
CA SER A 186 25.22 -8.27 8.48
C SER A 186 24.36 -7.02 8.68
N SER A 187 24.64 -5.93 7.97
CA SER A 187 23.94 -4.65 8.09
C SER A 187 23.11 -4.39 6.84
N SER A 188 21.88 -4.88 6.83
CA SER A 188 20.96 -4.72 5.72
C SER A 188 19.58 -4.26 6.23
N SER A 189 18.76 -3.68 5.35
CA SER A 189 17.37 -3.32 5.68
C SER A 189 16.55 -4.53 6.17
N PHE A 190 16.93 -5.75 5.76
CA PHE A 190 16.30 -6.98 6.23
C PHE A 190 16.62 -7.27 7.71
N THR A 191 17.85 -6.95 8.16
CA THR A 191 18.27 -7.11 9.57
C THR A 191 17.93 -5.90 10.42
N ASN A 192 17.67 -4.73 9.81
CA ASN A 192 17.26 -3.50 10.47
C ASN A 192 15.77 -3.55 10.85
N SER A 193 15.39 -4.50 11.70
CA SER A 193 14.03 -4.70 12.20
C SER A 193 13.98 -4.56 13.71
N LEU A 194 12.81 -4.27 14.27
CA LEU A 194 12.62 -4.21 15.72
C LEU A 194 13.01 -5.53 16.37
N SER A 195 13.79 -5.50 17.46
CA SER A 195 13.99 -6.67 18.33
C SER A 195 12.69 -7.01 19.07
N ASP A 196 12.65 -8.12 19.80
CA ASP A 196 11.46 -8.46 20.57
C ASP A 196 11.32 -7.54 21.79
N GLU A 197 12.45 -7.10 22.37
CA GLU A 197 12.51 -6.12 23.46
C GLU A 197 12.09 -4.72 22.98
N GLU A 198 12.61 -4.26 21.83
CA GLU A 198 12.20 -3.00 21.20
C GLU A 198 10.69 -3.01 20.89
N LEU A 199 10.18 -4.11 20.35
CA LEU A 199 8.76 -4.27 20.02
C LEU A 199 7.86 -4.19 21.27
N GLU A 200 8.27 -4.80 22.38
CA GLU A 200 7.51 -4.72 23.65
C GLU A 200 7.53 -3.33 24.26
N ALA A 201 8.64 -2.62 24.17
CA ALA A 201 8.81 -1.30 24.76
C ALA A 201 7.98 -0.21 24.05
N ILE A 202 7.62 -0.41 22.77
CA ILE A 202 6.82 0.58 22.00
C ILE A 202 5.44 0.76 22.61
N THR A 203 5.01 2.02 22.77
CA THR A 203 3.69 2.41 23.27
C THR A 203 2.75 2.80 22.12
N SER A 204 1.43 2.73 22.37
CA SER A 204 0.42 3.24 21.44
C SER A 204 0.66 4.70 21.10
N LYS A 205 0.97 5.50 22.10
CA LYS A 205 1.23 6.95 21.93
C LYS A 205 2.35 7.22 20.94
N GLU A 206 3.46 6.50 21.04
CA GLU A 206 4.60 6.68 20.10
C GLU A 206 4.20 6.39 18.66
N LEU A 207 3.36 5.37 18.43
CA LEU A 207 2.88 5.03 17.08
C LEU A 207 1.86 6.06 16.58
N ILE A 208 0.97 6.56 17.43
CA ILE A 208 0.02 7.63 17.10
C ILE A 208 0.79 8.91 16.74
N ASP A 209 1.78 9.29 17.53
CA ASP A 209 2.61 10.46 17.24
C ASP A 209 3.31 10.32 15.87
N LEU A 210 3.80 9.12 15.51
CA LEU A 210 4.35 8.85 14.17
C LEU A 210 3.28 9.00 13.07
N ILE A 211 2.06 8.48 13.27
CA ILE A 211 0.97 8.57 12.30
C ILE A 211 0.55 10.03 12.07
N HIS A 212 0.34 10.80 13.14
CA HIS A 212 -0.05 12.21 13.07
C HIS A 212 1.02 13.06 12.38
N ASN A 213 2.29 12.69 12.51
CA ASN A 213 3.38 13.42 11.90
C ASN A 213 3.73 12.97 10.48
N LEU A 214 3.07 11.94 9.91
CA LEU A 214 3.41 11.47 8.57
C LEU A 214 3.34 12.59 7.54
N THR A 215 2.23 13.32 7.48
CA THR A 215 2.00 14.39 6.49
C THR A 215 2.75 15.67 6.77
N LEU A 216 3.35 15.83 7.96
CA LEU A 216 4.22 16.97 8.30
C LEU A 216 5.64 16.83 7.72
N ASN A 217 6.03 15.62 7.31
CA ASN A 217 7.30 15.39 6.63
C ASN A 217 7.22 15.82 5.17
N GLU A 218 8.36 16.21 4.60
CA GLU A 218 8.46 16.49 3.17
C GLU A 218 8.00 15.26 2.37
N HIS A 219 7.09 15.49 1.42
CA HIS A 219 6.57 14.44 0.58
C HIS A 219 6.24 14.96 -0.83
N ARG A 220 6.06 14.04 -1.75
CA ARG A 220 5.62 14.33 -3.12
C ARG A 220 4.19 13.86 -3.27
N VAL A 221 3.40 14.65 -3.99
CA VAL A 221 2.04 14.31 -4.36
C VAL A 221 2.04 13.79 -5.80
N LEU A 222 1.49 12.60 -6.02
CA LEU A 222 1.27 12.07 -7.36
C LEU A 222 -0.23 11.94 -7.56
N PHE A 223 -0.73 12.48 -8.68
CA PHE A 223 -2.13 12.39 -9.04
C PHE A 223 -2.30 11.86 -10.45
N TYR A 224 -3.12 10.83 -10.58
CA TYR A 224 -3.67 10.33 -11.83
C TYR A 224 -5.19 10.27 -11.72
N GLY A 225 -5.90 11.04 -12.50
CA GLY A 225 -7.37 11.13 -12.44
C GLY A 225 -7.95 12.07 -13.48
N PRO A 226 -9.29 12.08 -13.67
CA PRO A 226 -9.93 12.94 -14.65
C PRO A 226 -9.96 14.41 -14.24
N ASP A 227 -9.85 14.73 -12.94
CA ASP A 227 -9.88 16.09 -12.42
C ASP A 227 -8.73 16.93 -12.97
N ASN A 228 -9.00 18.20 -13.27
CA ASN A 228 -7.95 19.11 -13.73
C ASN A 228 -6.97 19.47 -12.59
N ILE A 229 -5.76 19.86 -12.97
CA ILE A 229 -4.68 20.15 -12.02
C ILE A 229 -5.03 21.25 -11.01
N SER A 230 -5.82 22.25 -11.41
CA SER A 230 -6.20 23.36 -10.51
C SER A 230 -7.15 22.87 -9.42
N ASN A 231 -8.10 22.01 -9.74
CA ASN A 231 -9.00 21.40 -8.76
C ASN A 231 -8.22 20.55 -7.75
N VAL A 232 -7.29 19.72 -8.24
CA VAL A 232 -6.43 18.89 -7.37
C VAL A 232 -5.59 19.75 -6.43
N LYS A 233 -4.99 20.83 -6.95
CA LYS A 233 -4.20 21.77 -6.12
C LYS A 233 -5.04 22.42 -5.04
N ASN A 234 -6.25 22.89 -5.38
CA ASN A 234 -7.15 23.53 -4.41
C ASN A 234 -7.67 22.58 -3.34
N LEU A 235 -7.78 21.29 -3.67
CA LEU A 235 -8.26 20.27 -2.73
C LEU A 235 -7.20 19.90 -1.69
N ILE A 236 -5.92 19.90 -2.08
CA ILE A 236 -4.79 19.42 -1.24
C ILE A 236 -4.05 20.60 -0.57
N ALA A 237 -4.26 21.84 -1.00
CA ALA A 237 -3.64 23.05 -0.44
C ALA A 237 -4.17 23.40 0.99
#